data_68517d9a1e8cdbe3c3c7350a7ac80d57
#
_entry.id   68517d9a1e8cdbe3c3c7350a7ac80d57
#
_cell.length_a   1.000
_cell.length_b   1.000
_cell.length_c   1.000
_cell.angle_alpha   90.00
_cell.angle_beta   90.00
_cell.angle_gamma   90.00
#
_symmetry.space_group_name_H-M   'P 1'
#
loop_
_entity.id
_entity.type
_entity.pdbx_description
1 polymer ?
#
loop_
_entity_poly.entity_id
_entity_poly.type
_entity_poly.pdbx_seq_one_letter_code
_entity_poly.pdbx_strand_id
1 'polypeptide(L)'
;MRTTRREWLRTAASATLAASAWSHSGKLWADDADYPPTRVLTRGPKHHWFGYYDKYEFDPTDRYVLGMEVDFEHRSPLPEDVIKVGMVDLADGDRWIELGESTAWGWQQGCMLQCVPGQASTVLWNDR
;
A
#
# COMPACT_ATOMS: atom_id res chain seq x y z
N MET A 1 -16.31 -57.61 -9.09
CA MET A 1 -16.60 -56.98 -10.36
C MET A 1 -15.28 -56.45 -10.92
N ARG A 2 -14.76 -57.03 -12.00
CA ARG A 2 -13.46 -56.64 -12.58
C ARG A 2 -13.74 -55.66 -13.74
N THR A 3 -13.37 -54.39 -13.52
CA THR A 3 -13.44 -53.36 -14.56
C THR A 3 -12.46 -53.66 -15.69
N THR A 4 -12.89 -53.64 -16.91
CA THR A 4 -12.04 -53.91 -18.07
C THR A 4 -11.17 -52.70 -18.41
N ARG A 5 -9.99 -52.93 -19.01
CA ARG A 5 -9.05 -51.90 -19.45
C ARG A 5 -9.73 -50.82 -20.35
N ARG A 6 -10.75 -51.24 -21.09
CA ARG A 6 -11.51 -50.36 -21.99
C ARG A 6 -12.46 -49.40 -21.25
N GLU A 7 -13.04 -49.86 -20.12
CA GLU A 7 -13.88 -49.01 -19.25
C GLU A 7 -13.05 -48.01 -18.50
N TRP A 8 -11.84 -48.41 -18.04
CA TRP A 8 -10.90 -47.52 -17.39
C TRP A 8 -10.44 -46.38 -18.29
N LEU A 9 -10.14 -46.67 -19.58
CA LEU A 9 -9.73 -45.67 -20.56
C LEU A 9 -10.87 -44.70 -20.90
N ARG A 10 -12.12 -45.14 -20.90
CA ARG A 10 -13.28 -44.22 -21.09
C ARG A 10 -13.48 -43.30 -19.90
N THR A 11 -13.31 -43.77 -18.68
CA THR A 11 -13.42 -42.97 -17.47
C THR A 11 -12.26 -41.98 -17.35
N ALA A 12 -11.03 -42.38 -17.71
CA ALA A 12 -9.88 -41.49 -17.75
C ALA A 12 -10.03 -40.39 -18.82
N ALA A 13 -10.55 -40.69 -20.00
CA ALA A 13 -10.78 -39.71 -21.05
C ALA A 13 -11.88 -38.68 -20.67
N SER A 14 -12.89 -39.10 -19.93
CA SER A 14 -13.94 -38.21 -19.43
C SER A 14 -13.44 -37.27 -18.31
N ALA A 15 -12.54 -37.78 -17.47
CA ALA A 15 -11.91 -36.95 -16.41
C ALA A 15 -10.97 -35.90 -16.98
N THR A 16 -10.27 -36.21 -18.08
CA THR A 16 -9.34 -35.25 -18.73
C THR A 16 -10.11 -34.13 -19.45
N LEU A 17 -11.28 -34.39 -19.98
CA LEU A 17 -12.13 -33.37 -20.60
C LEU A 17 -12.78 -32.45 -19.55
N ALA A 18 -13.11 -32.95 -18.38
CA ALA A 18 -13.62 -32.12 -17.28
C ALA A 18 -12.55 -31.20 -16.65
N ALA A 19 -11.32 -31.67 -16.60
CA ALA A 19 -10.19 -30.88 -16.09
C ALA A 19 -9.80 -29.72 -17.05
N SER A 20 -9.96 -29.90 -18.35
CA SER A 20 -9.66 -28.83 -19.33
C SER A 20 -10.77 -27.77 -19.40
N ALA A 21 -11.98 -28.05 -18.94
CA ALA A 21 -13.05 -27.04 -18.85
C ALA A 21 -12.90 -26.09 -17.66
N TRP A 22 -12.12 -26.46 -16.63
CA TRP A 22 -11.85 -25.61 -15.46
C TRP A 22 -10.64 -24.68 -15.63
N SER A 23 -9.82 -24.87 -16.65
CA SER A 23 -8.69 -23.98 -16.94
C SER A 23 -9.09 -22.70 -17.69
N HIS A 24 -10.36 -22.53 -18.01
CA HIS A 24 -10.95 -21.27 -18.47
C HIS A 24 -11.70 -20.58 -17.31
N SER A 25 -11.14 -20.62 -16.11
CA SER A 25 -11.48 -19.62 -15.11
C SER A 25 -11.09 -18.28 -15.71
N GLY A 26 -12.07 -17.61 -16.30
CA GLY A 26 -11.92 -16.25 -16.78
C GLY A 26 -11.21 -15.47 -15.68
N LYS A 27 -10.20 -14.73 -16.03
CA LYS A 27 -9.60 -13.76 -15.13
C LYS A 27 -10.76 -12.95 -14.57
N LEU A 28 -11.06 -13.12 -13.29
CA LEU A 28 -11.93 -12.22 -12.56
C LEU A 28 -11.13 -10.92 -12.43
N TRP A 29 -11.09 -10.16 -13.51
CA TRP A 29 -10.76 -8.76 -13.44
C TRP A 29 -11.97 -8.14 -12.78
N ALA A 30 -11.81 -7.59 -11.60
CA ALA A 30 -12.77 -6.64 -11.07
C ALA A 30 -12.90 -5.55 -12.13
N ASP A 31 -14.14 -5.22 -12.47
CA ASP A 31 -14.38 -4.10 -13.38
C ASP A 31 -13.84 -2.84 -12.70
N ASP A 32 -13.14 -1.98 -13.44
CA ASP A 32 -12.59 -0.71 -12.88
C ASP A 32 -13.67 0.13 -12.17
N ALA A 33 -14.94 -0.13 -12.45
CA ALA A 33 -16.09 0.47 -11.80
C ALA A 33 -16.31 0.01 -10.33
N ASP A 34 -15.72 -1.11 -9.91
CA ASP A 34 -15.87 -1.66 -8.55
C ASP A 34 -14.87 -1.07 -7.55
N TYR A 35 -13.88 -0.33 -8.01
CA TYR A 35 -12.92 0.34 -7.14
C TYR A 35 -13.38 1.75 -6.76
N PRO A 36 -13.18 2.16 -5.50
CA PRO A 36 -13.44 3.53 -5.11
C PRO A 36 -12.56 4.50 -5.93
N PRO A 37 -13.05 5.72 -6.19
CA PRO A 37 -12.26 6.71 -6.92
C PRO A 37 -10.97 7.03 -6.16
N THR A 38 -9.86 7.13 -6.89
CA THR A 38 -8.55 7.46 -6.34
C THR A 38 -8.11 8.86 -6.77
N ARG A 39 -7.35 9.52 -5.89
CA ARG A 39 -6.76 10.84 -6.14
C ARG A 39 -5.28 10.82 -5.74
N VAL A 40 -4.43 11.31 -6.63
CA VAL A 40 -3.01 11.51 -6.33
C VAL A 40 -2.84 12.79 -5.54
N LEU A 41 -2.28 12.71 -4.33
CA LEU A 41 -2.06 13.83 -3.42
C LEU A 41 -0.69 14.48 -3.62
N THR A 42 0.34 13.69 -3.91
CA THR A 42 1.72 14.19 -4.09
C THR A 42 2.25 13.85 -5.47
N ARG A 43 3.15 14.68 -5.99
CA ARG A 43 3.75 14.51 -7.32
C ARG A 43 5.26 14.70 -7.23
N GLY A 44 5.99 13.88 -8.03
CA GLY A 44 7.44 13.98 -8.11
C GLY A 44 8.00 15.40 -8.23
N PRO A 45 9.32 15.55 -8.14
CA PRO A 45 10.32 14.48 -8.32
C PRO A 45 10.64 13.66 -7.04
N LYS A 46 10.20 14.08 -5.88
CA LYS A 46 10.40 13.36 -4.61
C LYS A 46 9.45 12.19 -4.48
N HIS A 47 9.83 11.22 -3.65
CA HIS A 47 9.01 10.06 -3.31
C HIS A 47 8.35 10.28 -1.95
N HIS A 48 7.04 10.03 -1.89
CA HIS A 48 6.27 10.21 -0.66
C HIS A 48 5.59 8.90 -0.28
N TRP A 49 5.58 8.62 1.02
CA TRP A 49 4.83 7.49 1.55
C TRP A 49 4.37 7.79 2.98
N PHE A 50 3.42 7.02 3.46
CA PHE A 50 3.10 6.94 4.89
C PHE A 50 3.80 5.70 5.47
N GLY A 51 3.66 5.42 6.71
CA GLY A 51 4.32 4.27 7.31
C GLY A 51 3.47 3.02 7.32
N TYR A 52 3.39 2.37 8.46
CA TYR A 52 2.73 1.09 8.65
C TYR A 52 1.22 1.27 8.87
N TYR A 53 0.44 0.27 8.48
CA TYR A 53 -1.03 0.28 8.50
C TYR A 53 -1.66 0.39 9.91
N ASP A 54 -0.90 0.33 10.99
CA ASP A 54 -1.38 0.46 12.36
C ASP A 54 -1.53 1.92 12.82
N LYS A 55 -1.22 2.88 11.96
CA LYS A 55 -1.38 4.32 12.21
C LYS A 55 -2.40 4.92 11.26
N TYR A 56 -3.06 5.97 11.72
CA TYR A 56 -3.93 6.77 10.86
C TYR A 56 -3.12 7.82 10.14
N GLU A 57 -3.29 7.86 8.81
CA GLU A 57 -2.64 8.84 7.94
C GLU A 57 -3.28 10.22 8.07
N PHE A 58 -4.57 10.27 8.38
CA PHE A 58 -5.33 11.52 8.49
C PHE A 58 -5.25 12.10 9.89
N ASP A 59 -5.20 13.41 9.95
CA ASP A 59 -5.41 14.13 11.21
C ASP A 59 -6.88 14.02 11.68
N PRO A 60 -7.20 14.34 12.94
CA PRO A 60 -8.56 14.24 13.45
C PRO A 60 -9.60 15.14 12.75
N THR A 61 -9.19 16.05 11.89
CA THR A 61 -10.08 16.94 11.13
C THR A 61 -10.29 16.53 9.67
N ASP A 62 -9.63 15.44 9.23
CA ASP A 62 -9.58 14.95 7.84
C ASP A 62 -9.07 16.01 6.83
N ARG A 63 -8.34 17.02 7.32
CA ARG A 63 -7.75 18.07 6.50
C ARG A 63 -6.33 17.75 6.08
N TYR A 64 -5.54 17.16 6.97
CA TYR A 64 -4.14 16.88 6.72
C TYR A 64 -3.89 15.38 6.59
N VAL A 65 -3.08 15.01 5.60
CA VAL A 65 -2.58 13.64 5.43
C VAL A 65 -1.11 13.63 5.78
N LEU A 66 -0.75 12.92 6.83
CA LEU A 66 0.63 12.76 7.28
C LEU A 66 1.43 11.97 6.25
N GLY A 67 2.71 12.24 6.15
CA GLY A 67 3.60 11.51 5.25
C GLY A 67 5.07 11.82 5.47
N MET A 68 5.87 11.08 4.74
CA MET A 68 7.31 11.23 4.69
C MET A 68 7.75 11.43 3.25
N GLU A 69 8.88 12.12 3.07
CA GLU A 69 9.46 12.41 1.76
C GLU A 69 10.93 11.99 1.74
N VAL A 70 11.37 11.45 0.62
CA VAL A 70 12.77 11.06 0.38
C VAL A 70 13.17 11.26 -1.09
N ASP A 71 14.47 11.33 -1.36
CA ASP A 71 15.01 11.57 -2.69
C ASP A 71 15.28 10.29 -3.52
N PHE A 72 15.12 9.11 -2.94
CA PHE A 72 15.50 7.85 -3.58
C PHE A 72 14.50 6.73 -3.31
N GLU A 73 14.56 5.70 -4.15
CA GLU A 73 13.84 4.42 -3.99
C GLU A 73 14.76 3.24 -4.34
N HIS A 74 14.23 2.03 -4.25
CA HIS A 74 14.85 0.78 -4.72
C HIS A 74 16.17 0.38 -4.04
N ARG A 75 16.46 0.91 -2.86
CA ARG A 75 17.57 0.47 -2.00
C ARG A 75 17.18 0.49 -0.53
N SER A 76 17.89 -0.23 0.29
CA SER A 76 17.76 -0.13 1.74
C SER A 76 18.27 1.21 2.25
N PRO A 77 17.66 1.79 3.29
CA PRO A 77 18.20 2.97 3.96
C PRO A 77 19.56 2.69 4.58
N LEU A 78 20.43 3.70 4.56
CA LEU A 78 21.68 3.75 5.30
C LEU A 78 21.47 4.53 6.60
N PRO A 79 22.32 4.37 7.62
CA PRO A 79 22.19 5.08 8.89
C PRO A 79 22.21 6.62 8.79
N GLU A 80 22.81 7.15 7.73
CA GLU A 80 22.92 8.58 7.44
C GLU A 80 21.81 9.14 6.56
N ASP A 81 20.95 8.28 6.02
CA ASP A 81 19.83 8.72 5.16
C ASP A 81 18.78 9.47 5.99
N VAL A 82 18.52 10.69 5.62
CA VAL A 82 17.54 11.57 6.24
C VAL A 82 16.27 11.59 5.41
N ILE A 83 15.13 11.48 6.06
CA ILE A 83 13.82 11.75 5.45
C ILE A 83 13.25 13.06 5.96
N LYS A 84 12.40 13.68 5.15
CA LYS A 84 11.52 14.76 5.59
C LYS A 84 10.25 14.17 6.16
N VAL A 85 9.80 14.72 7.27
CA VAL A 85 8.53 14.43 7.92
C VAL A 85 7.59 15.57 7.64
N GLY A 86 6.37 15.28 7.22
CA GLY A 86 5.45 16.35 6.84
C GLY A 86 4.00 15.90 6.72
N MET A 87 3.22 16.74 6.08
CA MET A 87 1.81 16.51 5.80
C MET A 87 1.37 17.21 4.51
N VAL A 88 0.30 16.72 3.93
CA VAL A 88 -0.37 17.33 2.78
C VAL A 88 -1.61 18.07 3.27
N ASP A 89 -1.77 19.35 2.94
CA ASP A 89 -2.98 20.12 3.21
C ASP A 89 -4.01 19.92 2.08
N LEU A 90 -5.02 19.09 2.33
CA LEU A 90 -6.07 18.78 1.37
C LEU A 90 -6.97 19.98 1.02
N ALA A 91 -7.02 20.99 1.87
CA ALA A 91 -7.81 22.21 1.66
C ALA A 91 -7.03 23.31 0.93
N ASP A 92 -5.71 23.15 0.76
CA ASP A 92 -4.81 24.12 0.12
C ASP A 92 -4.11 23.51 -1.10
N GLY A 93 -4.89 22.91 -2.00
CA GLY A 93 -4.39 22.38 -3.27
C GLY A 93 -3.41 21.22 -3.14
N ASP A 94 -3.55 20.41 -2.11
CA ASP A 94 -2.66 19.28 -1.78
C ASP A 94 -1.19 19.72 -1.56
N ARG A 95 -1.01 20.88 -0.93
CA ARG A 95 0.31 21.44 -0.66
C ARG A 95 1.05 20.64 0.41
N TRP A 96 2.27 20.21 0.10
CA TRP A 96 3.18 19.62 1.07
C TRP A 96 3.67 20.66 2.10
N ILE A 97 3.61 20.29 3.37
CA ILE A 97 4.10 21.09 4.50
C ILE A 97 5.14 20.24 5.24
N GLU A 98 6.40 20.68 5.20
CA GLU A 98 7.47 20.04 5.95
C GLU A 98 7.35 20.42 7.44
N LEU A 99 7.42 19.42 8.32
CA LEU A 99 7.37 19.56 9.78
C LEU A 99 8.74 19.35 10.44
N GLY A 100 9.59 18.52 9.84
CA GLY A 100 10.90 18.19 10.34
C GLY A 100 11.58 17.07 9.57
N GLU A 101 12.55 16.45 10.22
CA GLU A 101 13.39 15.40 9.65
C GLU A 101 13.48 14.20 10.59
N SER A 102 13.95 13.07 10.05
CA SER A 102 14.29 11.89 10.86
C SER A 102 15.40 11.07 10.21
N THR A 103 16.29 10.54 11.02
CA THR A 103 17.25 9.48 10.67
C THR A 103 16.84 8.13 11.27
N ALA A 104 15.77 8.08 12.07
CA ALA A 104 15.23 6.87 12.70
C ALA A 104 14.04 6.31 11.91
N TRP A 105 14.28 5.77 10.73
CA TRP A 105 13.21 5.34 9.83
C TRP A 105 13.51 4.06 9.04
N GLY A 106 12.49 3.51 8.41
CA GLY A 106 12.58 2.39 7.49
C GLY A 106 11.42 2.39 6.51
N TRP A 107 11.58 1.73 5.37
CA TRP A 107 10.55 1.72 4.32
C TRP A 107 9.18 1.24 4.80
N GLN A 108 9.15 0.22 5.63
CA GLN A 108 7.90 -0.37 6.08
C GLN A 108 7.19 0.46 7.13
N GLN A 109 7.91 0.96 8.13
CA GLN A 109 7.32 1.58 9.31
C GLN A 109 7.44 3.11 9.30
N GLY A 110 8.20 3.68 8.34
CA GLY A 110 8.56 5.08 8.40
C GLY A 110 9.31 5.42 9.69
N CYS A 111 9.11 6.62 10.20
CA CYS A 111 9.60 7.09 11.48
C CYS A 111 8.54 7.01 12.60
N MET A 112 7.52 6.18 12.45
CA MET A 112 6.38 6.05 13.39
C MET A 112 5.57 7.34 13.55
N LEU A 113 5.49 8.14 12.49
CA LEU A 113 4.73 9.39 12.46
C LEU A 113 3.25 9.16 12.75
N GLN A 114 2.69 9.94 13.65
CA GLN A 114 1.28 9.87 14.03
C GLN A 114 0.78 11.15 14.71
N CYS A 115 -0.53 11.38 14.63
CA CYS A 115 -1.18 12.37 15.47
C CYS A 115 -1.25 11.90 16.92
N VAL A 116 -1.10 12.82 17.86
CA VAL A 116 -1.28 12.51 19.29
C VAL A 116 -2.76 12.39 19.60
N PRO A 117 -3.23 11.24 20.13
CA PRO A 117 -4.65 11.07 20.45
C PRO A 117 -5.20 12.19 21.35
N GLY A 118 -6.33 12.75 20.95
CA GLY A 118 -6.98 13.85 21.68
C GLY A 118 -6.36 15.24 21.46
N GLN A 119 -5.36 15.38 20.60
CA GLN A 119 -4.72 16.65 20.27
C GLN A 119 -4.79 16.90 18.75
N ALA A 120 -5.62 17.82 18.33
CA ALA A 120 -5.89 18.07 16.92
C ALA A 120 -4.72 18.65 16.10
N SER A 121 -3.67 19.18 16.76
CA SER A 121 -2.56 19.88 16.08
C SER A 121 -1.18 19.42 16.53
N THR A 122 -1.09 18.26 17.15
CA THR A 122 0.18 17.72 17.64
C THR A 122 0.48 16.40 16.98
N VAL A 123 1.67 16.31 16.41
CA VAL A 123 2.21 15.07 15.85
C VAL A 123 3.48 14.66 16.59
N LEU A 124 3.81 13.40 16.53
CA LEU A 124 5.06 12.85 17.04
C LEU A 124 5.65 11.85 16.04
N TRP A 125 6.96 11.73 16.07
CA TRP A 125 7.71 10.73 15.32
C TRP A 125 9.01 10.38 16.03
N ASN A 126 9.64 9.29 15.62
CA ASN A 126 10.97 8.91 16.11
C ASN A 126 12.05 9.67 15.35
N ASP A 127 13.10 10.06 16.08
CA ASP A 127 14.34 10.61 15.54
C ASP A 127 15.55 10.14 16.38
N ARG A 128 16.77 10.34 15.86
CA ARG A 128 18.06 10.01 16.52
C ARG A 128 18.95 11.22 16.58
#